data_e841b51530b8d2408caa52c569a2f0b2
#
_entry.id   e841b51530b8d2408caa52c569a2f0b2
#
_cell.length_a   1.000
_cell.length_b   1.000
_cell.length_c   1.000
_cell.angle_alpha   90.00
_cell.angle_beta   90.00
_cell.angle_gamma   90.00
#
_symmetry.space_group_name_H-M   'P 1'
#
loop_
_entity.id
_entity.type
_entity.pdbx_description
1 polymer ?
#
loop_
_entity_poly.entity_id
_entity_poly.type
_entity_poly.pdbx_seq_one_letter_code
_entity_poly.pdbx_strand_id
1 'polypeptide(L)'
;MKDLEAARRFFALAPFMVDLGVEPIAIAEGRITTVLTLAQRHLQHTGQVHAGVSTAMADHTMGSAAQTLAPAGTLALSADLKVSLLRAAKGERLVCEAWVVKAGRTLAFTEAEVHVEHAGRRTLV
;
A
#
# COMPACT_ATOMS: atom_id res chain seq x y z
N MET A 1 -13.20 4.61 7.28
CA MET A 1 -13.47 3.84 6.06
C MET A 1 -14.19 2.55 6.43
N LYS A 2 -15.36 2.34 5.92
CA LYS A 2 -16.18 1.18 6.28
C LYS A 2 -16.23 0.12 5.18
N ASP A 3 -16.07 0.49 3.93
CA ASP A 3 -16.20 -0.41 2.81
C ASP A 3 -15.24 -0.02 1.68
N LEU A 4 -15.22 -0.84 0.65
CA LEU A 4 -14.30 -0.65 -0.47
C LEU A 4 -14.55 0.65 -1.22
N GLU A 5 -15.81 1.05 -1.35
CA GLU A 5 -16.14 2.30 -2.03
C GLU A 5 -15.60 3.50 -1.27
N ALA A 6 -15.73 3.50 0.06
CA ALA A 6 -15.16 4.54 0.90
C ALA A 6 -13.63 4.56 0.79
N ALA A 7 -13.01 3.39 0.74
CA ALA A 7 -11.56 3.28 0.54
C ALA A 7 -11.14 3.86 -0.82
N ARG A 8 -11.89 3.60 -1.87
CA ARG A 8 -11.62 4.17 -3.20
C ARG A 8 -11.70 5.69 -3.19
N ARG A 9 -12.72 6.24 -2.53
CA ARG A 9 -12.82 7.70 -2.39
C ARG A 9 -11.66 8.28 -1.60
N PHE A 10 -11.24 7.58 -0.55
CA PHE A 10 -10.11 8.02 0.28
C PHE A 10 -8.80 8.04 -0.53
N PHE A 11 -8.54 6.99 -1.30
CA PHE A 11 -7.35 6.93 -2.16
C PHE A 11 -7.36 8.02 -3.24
N ALA A 12 -8.53 8.33 -3.77
CA ALA A 12 -8.67 9.35 -4.81
C ALA A 12 -8.36 10.76 -4.30
N LEU A 13 -8.36 10.98 -2.99
CA LEU A 13 -7.98 12.27 -2.40
C LEU A 13 -6.48 12.49 -2.34
N ALA A 14 -5.67 11.46 -2.56
CA ALA A 14 -4.22 11.56 -2.53
C ALA A 14 -3.68 11.62 -3.97
N PRO A 15 -3.32 12.82 -4.48
CA PRO A 15 -2.86 12.95 -5.87
C PRO A 15 -1.69 12.03 -6.20
N PHE A 16 -0.78 11.83 -5.27
CA PHE A 16 0.38 10.97 -5.45
C PHE A 16 -0.04 9.51 -5.70
N MET A 17 -1.03 9.02 -4.96
CA MET A 17 -1.54 7.66 -5.15
C MET A 17 -2.28 7.51 -6.48
N VAL A 18 -3.03 8.55 -6.87
CA VAL A 18 -3.71 8.58 -8.17
C VAL A 18 -2.66 8.54 -9.30
N ASP A 19 -1.60 9.34 -9.19
CA ASP A 19 -0.54 9.38 -10.21
C ASP A 19 0.21 8.06 -10.30
N LEU A 20 0.48 7.41 -9.17
CA LEU A 20 1.08 6.08 -9.19
C LEU A 20 0.14 5.02 -9.75
N GLY A 21 -1.16 5.16 -9.52
CA GLY A 21 -2.16 4.19 -9.92
C GLY A 21 -2.42 3.12 -8.87
N VAL A 22 -2.17 3.40 -7.60
CA VAL A 22 -2.46 2.48 -6.50
C VAL A 22 -3.95 2.50 -6.19
N GLU A 23 -4.57 1.33 -6.17
CA GLU A 23 -6.00 1.19 -5.93
C GLU A 23 -6.29 0.15 -4.86
N PRO A 24 -7.23 0.42 -3.94
CA PRO A 24 -7.65 -0.59 -2.97
C PRO A 24 -8.59 -1.60 -3.66
N ILE A 25 -8.44 -2.88 -3.32
CA ILE A 25 -9.28 -3.95 -3.85
C ILE A 25 -9.98 -4.75 -2.77
N ALA A 26 -9.54 -4.66 -1.52
CA ALA A 26 -10.19 -5.33 -0.40
C ALA A 26 -9.94 -4.56 0.87
N ILE A 27 -10.90 -4.56 1.77
CA ILE A 27 -10.82 -3.87 3.05
C ILE A 27 -11.56 -4.65 4.13
N ALA A 28 -10.99 -4.64 5.33
CA ALA A 28 -11.59 -5.13 6.56
C ALA A 28 -11.07 -4.24 7.69
N GLU A 29 -11.58 -4.41 8.89
CA GLU A 29 -11.06 -3.68 10.05
C GLU A 29 -9.59 -4.01 10.26
N GLY A 30 -8.74 -2.98 10.24
CA GLY A 30 -7.30 -3.12 10.44
C GLY A 30 -6.58 -3.82 9.30
N ARG A 31 -7.20 -3.96 8.13
CA ARG A 31 -6.57 -4.67 7.02
C ARG A 31 -7.03 -4.13 5.68
N ILE A 32 -6.10 -3.96 4.76
CA ILE A 32 -6.42 -3.49 3.42
C ILE A 32 -5.45 -4.11 2.40
N THR A 33 -5.97 -4.39 1.22
CA THR A 33 -5.18 -4.88 0.08
C THR A 33 -5.28 -3.87 -1.04
N THR A 34 -4.14 -3.52 -1.62
CA THR A 34 -4.06 -2.62 -2.76
C THR A 34 -3.34 -3.29 -3.92
N VAL A 35 -3.56 -2.75 -5.11
CA VAL A 35 -2.88 -3.21 -6.33
C VAL A 35 -2.37 -2.02 -7.12
N LEU A 36 -1.34 -2.28 -7.92
CA LEU A 36 -0.77 -1.32 -8.84
C LEU A 36 -0.41 -2.04 -10.13
N THR A 37 -1.09 -1.70 -11.21
CA THR A 37 -0.73 -2.19 -12.54
C THR A 37 0.54 -1.49 -12.97
N LEU A 38 1.60 -2.26 -13.21
CA LEU A 38 2.91 -1.72 -13.52
C LEU A 38 2.97 -1.16 -14.93
N ALA A 39 3.64 -0.02 -15.05
CA ALA A 39 3.88 0.68 -16.31
C ALA A 39 5.33 1.14 -16.31
N GLN A 40 5.80 1.62 -17.47
CA GLN A 40 7.18 2.06 -17.61
C GLN A 40 7.56 3.17 -16.63
N ARG A 41 6.62 4.06 -16.30
CA ARG A 41 6.86 5.16 -15.34
C ARG A 41 7.20 4.68 -13.92
N HIS A 42 6.95 3.41 -13.62
CA HIS A 42 7.24 2.82 -12.29
C HIS A 42 8.64 2.20 -12.22
N LEU A 43 9.34 2.12 -13.35
CA LEU A 43 10.60 1.41 -13.45
C LEU A 43 11.78 2.35 -13.23
N GLN A 44 12.81 1.82 -12.60
CA GLN A 44 14.09 2.49 -12.53
C GLN A 44 14.93 2.13 -13.77
N HIS A 45 16.14 2.66 -13.88
CA HIS A 45 16.95 2.59 -15.10
C HIS A 45 17.36 1.16 -15.52
N THR A 46 17.25 0.15 -14.65
CA THR A 46 17.52 -1.24 -15.01
C THR A 46 16.29 -2.00 -15.50
N GLY A 47 15.12 -1.34 -15.57
CA GLY A 47 13.88 -1.97 -15.98
C GLY A 47 13.12 -2.68 -14.87
N GLN A 48 13.62 -2.62 -13.65
CA GLN A 48 12.93 -3.15 -12.47
C GLN A 48 12.11 -2.05 -11.80
N VAL A 49 11.14 -2.44 -10.99
CA VAL A 49 10.31 -1.48 -10.27
C VAL A 49 11.19 -0.65 -9.31
N HIS A 50 11.05 0.66 -9.37
CA HIS A 50 11.77 1.55 -8.46
C HIS A 50 11.34 1.28 -7.02
N ALA A 51 12.31 1.17 -6.12
CA ALA A 51 12.04 0.92 -4.69
C ALA A 51 11.10 1.97 -4.09
N GLY A 52 11.15 3.21 -4.56
CA GLY A 52 10.26 4.27 -4.14
C GLY A 52 8.79 3.98 -4.43
N VAL A 53 8.49 3.26 -5.51
CA VAL A 53 7.13 2.87 -5.85
C VAL A 53 6.59 1.86 -4.82
N SER A 54 7.33 0.78 -4.58
CA SER A 54 6.93 -0.22 -3.58
C SER A 54 6.81 0.37 -2.19
N THR A 55 7.73 1.26 -1.82
CA THR A 55 7.74 1.91 -0.51
C THR A 55 6.55 2.85 -0.35
N ALA A 56 6.25 3.67 -1.36
CA ALA A 56 5.10 4.58 -1.32
C ALA A 56 3.79 3.80 -1.24
N MET A 57 3.69 2.72 -2.01
CA MET A 57 2.51 1.83 -1.98
C MET A 57 2.33 1.23 -0.59
N ALA A 58 3.39 0.68 -0.02
CA ALA A 58 3.35 0.06 1.30
C ALA A 58 2.98 1.08 2.39
N ASP A 59 3.59 2.26 2.36
CA ASP A 59 3.32 3.32 3.33
C ASP A 59 1.85 3.73 3.30
N HIS A 60 1.32 4.02 2.13
CA HIS A 60 -0.07 4.46 2.01
C HIS A 60 -1.04 3.35 2.37
N THR A 61 -0.73 2.10 2.02
CA THR A 61 -1.58 0.96 2.35
C THR A 61 -1.59 0.71 3.87
N MET A 62 -0.43 0.81 4.53
CA MET A 62 -0.35 0.69 5.99
C MET A 62 -1.10 1.82 6.70
N GLY A 63 -0.92 3.06 6.24
CA GLY A 63 -1.65 4.20 6.79
C GLY A 63 -3.16 4.03 6.64
N SER A 64 -3.60 3.47 5.52
CA SER A 64 -5.01 3.21 5.26
C SER A 64 -5.55 2.08 6.15
N ALA A 65 -4.75 1.05 6.43
CA ALA A 65 -5.12 0.02 7.40
C ALA A 65 -5.33 0.63 8.78
N ALA A 66 -4.42 1.50 9.22
CA ALA A 66 -4.58 2.22 10.48
C ALA A 66 -5.81 3.13 10.46
N GLN A 67 -6.09 3.76 9.33
CA GLN A 67 -7.25 4.66 9.19
C GLN A 67 -8.57 3.93 9.39
N THR A 68 -8.65 2.63 9.06
CA THR A 68 -9.87 1.85 9.27
C THR A 68 -10.26 1.77 10.75
N LEU A 69 -9.29 1.92 11.66
CA LEU A 69 -9.50 1.85 13.11
C LEU A 69 -9.45 3.22 13.78
N ALA A 70 -9.15 4.27 13.03
CA ALA A 70 -9.02 5.61 13.59
C ALA A 70 -10.39 6.20 13.93
N PRO A 71 -10.49 6.99 15.02
CA PRO A 71 -11.74 7.69 15.34
C PRO A 71 -12.18 8.60 14.20
N ALA A 72 -13.49 8.78 14.08
CA ALA A 72 -14.06 9.67 13.09
C ALA A 72 -13.47 11.08 13.21
N GLY A 73 -13.18 11.70 12.07
CA GLY A 73 -12.62 13.05 12.04
C GLY A 73 -11.10 13.12 12.27
N THR A 74 -10.44 11.97 12.42
CA THR A 74 -8.98 11.93 12.57
C THR A 74 -8.33 11.36 11.32
N LEU A 75 -7.05 11.71 11.12
CA LEU A 75 -6.27 11.25 9.99
C LEU A 75 -4.99 10.59 10.51
N ALA A 76 -4.75 9.35 10.09
CA ALA A 76 -3.51 8.65 10.39
C ALA A 76 -2.39 9.18 9.49
N LEU A 77 -1.29 9.57 10.10
CA LEU A 77 -0.09 10.05 9.38
C LEU A 77 1.09 9.20 9.78
N SER A 78 1.96 8.90 8.82
CA SER A 78 3.16 8.11 9.07
C SER A 78 4.15 8.89 9.93
N ALA A 79 4.61 8.27 11.02
CA ALA A 79 5.61 8.86 11.90
C ALA A 79 6.96 8.18 11.72
N ASP A 80 6.96 6.92 11.38
CA ASP A 80 8.17 6.13 11.20
C ASP A 80 7.88 5.03 10.18
N LEU A 81 8.85 4.71 9.34
CA LEU A 81 8.70 3.74 8.27
C LEU A 81 9.99 2.96 8.12
N LYS A 82 9.91 1.64 8.27
CA LYS A 82 11.04 0.75 8.01
C LYS A 82 10.68 -0.14 6.82
N VAL A 83 11.60 -0.22 5.85
CA VAL A 83 11.41 -1.00 4.63
C VAL A 83 12.56 -1.99 4.48
N SER A 84 12.22 -3.24 4.17
CA SER A 84 13.19 -4.26 3.79
C SER A 84 12.91 -4.66 2.36
N LEU A 85 13.84 -4.37 1.46
CA LEU A 85 13.74 -4.71 0.05
C LEU A 85 14.40 -6.07 -0.15
N LEU A 86 13.60 -7.10 -0.38
CA LEU A 86 14.08 -8.48 -0.40
C LEU A 86 14.52 -8.94 -1.77
N ARG A 87 13.83 -8.48 -2.82
CA ARG A 87 14.10 -8.88 -4.20
C ARG A 87 13.81 -7.75 -5.15
N ALA A 88 14.48 -7.76 -6.29
CA ALA A 88 14.13 -6.90 -7.41
C ALA A 88 12.76 -7.30 -7.94
N ALA A 89 11.90 -6.30 -8.17
CA ALA A 89 10.54 -6.55 -8.63
C ALA A 89 10.45 -6.31 -10.14
N LYS A 90 9.93 -7.30 -10.85
CA LYS A 90 9.66 -7.21 -12.28
C LYS A 90 8.44 -8.07 -12.59
N GLY A 91 7.44 -7.48 -13.24
CA GLY A 91 6.20 -8.19 -13.54
C GLY A 91 5.12 -7.24 -14.02
N GLU A 92 3.88 -7.71 -13.94
CA GLU A 92 2.72 -6.99 -14.47
C GLU A 92 2.02 -6.15 -13.42
N ARG A 93 2.09 -6.57 -12.14
CA ARG A 93 1.30 -5.95 -11.08
C ARG A 93 1.99 -6.11 -9.72
N LEU A 94 1.91 -5.08 -8.89
CA LEU A 94 2.23 -5.18 -7.47
C LEU A 94 0.94 -5.37 -6.68
N VAL A 95 1.01 -6.19 -5.64
CA VAL A 95 -0.07 -6.36 -4.67
C VAL A 95 0.52 -6.09 -3.29
N CYS A 96 -0.15 -5.25 -2.53
CA CYS A 96 0.27 -4.93 -1.17
C CYS A 96 -0.84 -5.32 -0.20
N GLU A 97 -0.49 -6.10 0.80
CA GLU A 97 -1.37 -6.41 1.92
C GLU A 97 -0.80 -5.74 3.16
N ALA A 98 -1.63 -4.96 3.84
CA ALA A 98 -1.24 -4.26 5.06
C ALA A 98 -2.24 -4.56 6.18
N TRP A 99 -1.73 -4.59 7.39
CA TRP A 99 -2.56 -4.86 8.58
C TRP A 99 -2.03 -4.10 9.78
N VAL A 100 -2.93 -3.86 10.72
CA VAL A 100 -2.59 -3.24 12.00
C VAL A 100 -2.16 -4.36 12.95
N VAL A 101 -0.94 -4.25 13.48
CA VAL A 101 -0.41 -5.16 14.49
C VAL A 101 -0.96 -4.78 15.86
N LYS A 102 -0.98 -3.47 16.14
CA LYS A 102 -1.46 -2.95 17.41
C LYS A 102 -1.96 -1.52 17.21
N ALA A 103 -3.19 -1.26 17.61
CA ALA A 103 -3.77 0.08 17.61
C ALA A 103 -3.71 0.64 19.03
N GLY A 104 -2.88 1.66 19.22
CA GLY A 104 -2.80 2.41 20.45
C GLY A 104 -3.66 3.67 20.39
N ARG A 105 -3.68 4.42 21.49
CA ARG A 105 -4.47 5.65 21.57
C ARG A 105 -3.91 6.76 20.65
N THR A 106 -2.58 6.86 20.55
CA THR A 106 -1.92 7.90 19.75
C THR A 106 -1.10 7.34 18.61
N LEU A 107 -0.72 6.05 18.66
CA LEU A 107 0.08 5.39 17.66
C LEU A 107 -0.55 4.07 17.27
N ALA A 108 -0.45 3.73 15.99
CA ALA A 108 -0.78 2.41 15.48
C ALA A 108 0.49 1.81 14.86
N PHE A 109 0.72 0.53 15.15
CA PHE A 109 1.82 -0.22 14.57
C PHE A 109 1.26 -1.08 13.45
N THR A 110 1.83 -0.98 12.28
CA THR A 110 1.34 -1.64 11.07
C THR A 110 2.47 -2.40 10.39
N GLU A 111 2.10 -3.40 9.62
CA GLU A 111 3.01 -4.14 8.75
C GLU A 111 2.38 -4.31 7.39
N ALA A 112 3.23 -4.50 6.38
CA ALA A 112 2.78 -4.78 5.03
C ALA A 112 3.75 -5.71 4.32
N GLU A 113 3.19 -6.43 3.35
CA GLU A 113 3.97 -7.22 2.40
C GLU A 113 3.60 -6.78 0.99
N VAL A 114 4.62 -6.57 0.16
CA VAL A 114 4.43 -6.25 -1.25
C VAL A 114 4.91 -7.45 -2.07
N HIS A 115 4.05 -7.90 -2.97
CA HIS A 115 4.34 -8.99 -3.89
C HIS A 115 4.29 -8.46 -5.32
N VAL A 116 5.15 -8.99 -6.18
CA VAL A 116 5.00 -8.79 -7.62
C VAL A 116 4.34 -10.01 -8.23
N GLU A 117 3.40 -9.77 -9.14
CA GLU A 117 2.77 -10.84 -9.93
C GLU A 117 3.39 -10.83 -11.32
N HIS A 118 3.89 -11.99 -11.73
CA HIS A 118 4.48 -12.18 -13.05
C HIS A 118 4.14 -13.58 -13.56
N ALA A 119 3.56 -13.66 -14.77
CA ALA A 119 3.21 -14.91 -15.42
C ALA A 119 2.40 -15.85 -14.49
N GLY A 120 1.45 -15.28 -13.74
CA GLY A 120 0.59 -16.03 -12.82
C GLY A 120 1.23 -16.41 -11.49
N ARG A 121 2.46 -15.98 -11.24
CA ARG A 121 3.18 -16.25 -9.98
C ARG A 121 3.30 -14.99 -9.15
N ARG A 122 3.15 -15.13 -7.83
CA ARG A 122 3.27 -14.04 -6.88
C ARG A 122 4.54 -14.25 -6.06
N THR A 123 5.40 -13.23 -6.01
CA THR A 123 6.69 -13.28 -5.31
C THR A 123 6.81 -12.09 -4.37
N LEU A 124 7.17 -12.36 -3.12
CA LEU A 124 7.41 -11.32 -2.12
C LEU A 124 8.65 -10.51 -2.51
N VAL A 125 8.54 -9.23 -2.55
CA VAL A 125 9.60 -8.29 -2.94
C VAL A 125 9.89 -7.24 -1.89
#